data_a973c916aa183d145dfffa5abe370b92
#
_entry.id   a973c916aa183d145dfffa5abe370b92
#
_cell.length_a   1.000
_cell.length_b   1.000
_cell.length_c   1.000
_cell.angle_alpha   90.00
_cell.angle_beta   90.00
_cell.angle_gamma   90.00
#
_symmetry.space_group_name_H-M   'P 1'
#
loop_
_entity.id
_entity.type
_entity.pdbx_description
1 polymer ?
#
loop_
_entity_poly.entity_id
_entity_poly.type
_entity_poly.pdbx_seq_one_letter_code
_entity_poly.pdbx_strand_id
1 'polypeptide(L)'
;MFDKLAYSVGFFLGDGSLYSGSFTSSKNGKTYYHNDVVFVCSDLEPVEEVQKELELVFGKKYNMQTRILPSGLPHYIVTAHRREIFDFFSINTYMRGRVPEYYFTASKQTKLRLISGMMDTDGHCAEFVDRHDPRYEVKRWTLGFSNTKIELVQDLGQIMQSIGVKVGQITQGKKAGYRPSHIIHPNPRSFHEAGCYFLASRKQAKFDRYVDHVLGSQTLRDAPVTTGEDIVGAYVKA
;
A
#
# COMPACT_ATOMS: atom_id res chain seq x y z
N MET A 1 -7.63 -20.43 -0.93
CA MET A 1 -6.96 -19.65 -1.98
C MET A 1 -6.78 -18.20 -1.55
N PHE A 2 -7.84 -17.46 -1.21
CA PHE A 2 -7.78 -16.04 -0.81
C PHE A 2 -6.78 -15.75 0.33
N ASP A 3 -6.77 -16.55 1.40
CA ASP A 3 -5.82 -16.36 2.51
C ASP A 3 -4.36 -16.43 2.06
N LYS A 4 -4.06 -17.36 1.14
CA LYS A 4 -2.71 -17.60 0.64
C LYS A 4 -2.26 -16.59 -0.43
N LEU A 5 -3.19 -15.80 -0.97
CA LEU A 5 -2.93 -14.75 -1.97
C LEU A 5 -3.25 -13.36 -1.42
N ALA A 6 -3.40 -13.21 -0.11
CA ALA A 6 -3.89 -11.97 0.48
C ALA A 6 -2.98 -10.79 0.18
N TYR A 7 -1.67 -10.98 0.26
CA TYR A 7 -0.70 -9.95 -0.08
C TYR A 7 -0.74 -9.62 -1.58
N SER A 8 -0.71 -10.66 -2.44
CA SER A 8 -0.75 -10.49 -3.89
C SER A 8 -2.03 -9.80 -4.38
N VAL A 9 -3.18 -10.09 -3.74
CA VAL A 9 -4.44 -9.38 -4.04
C VAL A 9 -4.34 -7.92 -3.63
N GLY A 10 -3.82 -7.62 -2.44
CA GLY A 10 -3.58 -6.25 -1.99
C GLY A 10 -2.65 -5.49 -2.93
N PHE A 11 -1.53 -6.09 -3.30
CA PHE A 11 -0.58 -5.53 -4.27
C PHE A 11 -1.25 -5.27 -5.62
N PHE A 12 -2.01 -6.24 -6.14
CA PHE A 12 -2.71 -6.13 -7.42
C PHE A 12 -3.73 -4.98 -7.42
N LEU A 13 -4.45 -4.78 -6.33
CA LEU A 13 -5.42 -3.70 -6.19
C LEU A 13 -4.79 -2.30 -6.31
N GLY A 14 -3.55 -2.14 -5.81
CA GLY A 14 -2.77 -0.92 -6.00
C GLY A 14 -2.17 -0.85 -7.42
N ASP A 15 -1.11 -1.59 -7.71
CA ASP A 15 -0.29 -1.44 -8.92
C ASP A 15 -0.32 -2.61 -9.90
N GLY A 16 -1.16 -3.65 -9.67
CA GLY A 16 -1.28 -4.77 -10.59
C GLY A 16 -1.86 -4.38 -11.95
N SER A 17 -1.54 -5.12 -12.98
CA SER A 17 -2.06 -4.90 -14.33
C SER A 17 -2.52 -6.21 -14.98
N LEU A 18 -3.57 -6.11 -15.79
CA LEU A 18 -4.11 -7.20 -16.60
C LEU A 18 -3.88 -6.90 -18.08
N TYR A 19 -3.31 -7.84 -18.78
CA TYR A 19 -3.15 -7.76 -20.23
C TYR A 19 -3.80 -8.99 -20.86
N SER A 20 -4.68 -8.75 -21.83
CA SER A 20 -5.26 -9.79 -22.67
C SER A 20 -5.04 -9.41 -24.12
N GLY A 21 -4.59 -10.35 -24.92
CA GLY A 21 -4.33 -10.08 -26.31
C GLY A 21 -4.03 -11.33 -27.12
N SER A 22 -3.77 -11.13 -28.40
CA SER A 22 -3.33 -12.18 -29.31
C SER A 22 -2.20 -11.67 -30.19
N PHE A 23 -1.31 -12.56 -30.59
CA PHE A 23 -0.32 -12.29 -31.62
C PHE A 23 -0.29 -13.45 -32.61
N THR A 24 -0.08 -13.13 -33.88
CA THR A 24 0.10 -14.14 -34.92
C THR A 24 1.60 -14.32 -35.19
N SER A 25 2.07 -15.53 -34.97
CA SER A 25 3.48 -15.87 -35.19
C SER A 25 3.83 -15.78 -36.66
N SER A 26 4.83 -14.99 -37.02
CA SER A 26 5.37 -14.90 -38.39
C SER A 26 6.02 -16.21 -38.86
N LYS A 27 6.42 -17.10 -37.94
CA LYS A 27 7.08 -18.36 -38.27
C LYS A 27 6.12 -19.45 -38.77
N ASN A 28 4.89 -19.49 -38.27
CA ASN A 28 3.95 -20.58 -38.54
C ASN A 28 2.52 -20.12 -38.84
N GLY A 29 2.25 -18.81 -38.89
CA GLY A 29 0.92 -18.25 -39.13
C GLY A 29 -0.11 -18.49 -38.01
N LYS A 30 0.27 -19.13 -36.89
CA LYS A 30 -0.67 -19.43 -35.80
C LYS A 30 -0.89 -18.23 -34.91
N THR A 31 -2.16 -18.01 -34.52
CA THR A 31 -2.53 -17.00 -33.52
C THR A 31 -2.46 -17.60 -32.13
N TYR A 32 -1.76 -16.92 -31.25
CA TYR A 32 -1.61 -17.25 -29.82
C TYR A 32 -2.33 -16.19 -29.00
N TYR A 33 -3.11 -16.65 -28.02
CA TYR A 33 -3.79 -15.78 -27.05
C TYR A 33 -3.01 -15.80 -25.75
N HIS A 34 -2.89 -14.64 -25.10
CA HIS A 34 -2.27 -14.53 -23.79
C HIS A 34 -3.18 -13.75 -22.85
N ASN A 35 -3.16 -14.15 -21.60
CA ASN A 35 -3.83 -13.50 -20.49
C ASN A 35 -2.81 -13.41 -19.36
N ASP A 36 -2.33 -12.20 -19.10
CA ASP A 36 -1.22 -11.95 -18.22
C ASP A 36 -1.67 -11.11 -17.03
N VAL A 37 -1.21 -11.50 -15.85
CA VAL A 37 -1.25 -10.68 -14.65
C VAL A 37 0.16 -10.21 -14.37
N VAL A 38 0.36 -8.91 -14.27
CA VAL A 38 1.68 -8.32 -14.10
C VAL A 38 1.73 -7.55 -12.79
N PHE A 39 2.77 -7.81 -12.01
CA PHE A 39 3.10 -7.16 -10.75
C PHE A 39 4.45 -6.45 -10.92
N VAL A 40 4.49 -5.15 -10.62
CA VAL A 40 5.69 -4.33 -10.81
C VAL A 40 5.90 -3.45 -9.59
N CYS A 41 7.12 -3.43 -9.04
CA CYS A 41 7.49 -2.52 -7.97
C CYS A 41 8.97 -2.14 -8.09
N SER A 42 9.33 -0.98 -7.54
CA SER A 42 10.74 -0.57 -7.41
C SER A 42 11.42 -1.16 -6.16
N ASP A 43 10.64 -1.64 -5.21
CA ASP A 43 11.13 -2.36 -4.04
C ASP A 43 11.07 -3.87 -4.33
N LEU A 44 12.12 -4.62 -3.96
CA LEU A 44 12.26 -6.04 -4.30
C LEU A 44 11.33 -6.93 -3.49
N GLU A 45 11.29 -6.71 -2.18
CA GLU A 45 10.60 -7.58 -1.21
C GLU A 45 9.10 -7.76 -1.51
N PRO A 46 8.35 -6.71 -1.92
CA PRO A 46 6.98 -6.84 -2.37
C PRO A 46 6.79 -7.81 -3.53
N VAL A 47 7.68 -7.78 -4.50
CA VAL A 47 7.58 -8.62 -5.70
C VAL A 47 7.99 -10.06 -5.42
N GLU A 48 8.98 -10.28 -4.54
CA GLU A 48 9.35 -11.61 -4.04
C GLU A 48 8.20 -12.28 -3.29
N GLU A 49 7.46 -11.52 -2.46
CA GLU A 49 6.33 -12.08 -1.73
C GLU A 49 5.17 -12.45 -2.67
N VAL A 50 4.88 -11.62 -3.67
CA VAL A 50 3.91 -11.96 -4.74
C VAL A 50 4.34 -13.24 -5.45
N GLN A 51 5.60 -13.34 -5.88
CA GLN A 51 6.13 -14.53 -6.54
C GLN A 51 5.92 -15.79 -5.69
N LYS A 52 6.29 -15.73 -4.41
CA LYS A 52 6.15 -16.81 -3.44
C LYS A 52 4.69 -17.24 -3.23
N GLU A 53 3.75 -16.31 -3.08
CA GLU A 53 2.33 -16.63 -2.94
C GLU A 53 1.77 -17.29 -4.21
N LEU A 54 2.12 -16.77 -5.38
CA LEU A 54 1.71 -17.37 -6.66
C LEU A 54 2.27 -18.79 -6.82
N GLU A 55 3.54 -19.00 -6.50
CA GLU A 55 4.17 -20.33 -6.53
C GLU A 55 3.50 -21.30 -5.56
N LEU A 56 3.20 -20.85 -4.35
CA LEU A 56 2.53 -21.66 -3.33
C LEU A 56 1.12 -22.10 -3.74
N VAL A 57 0.37 -21.22 -4.40
CA VAL A 57 -1.04 -21.47 -4.74
C VAL A 57 -1.19 -22.21 -6.07
N PHE A 58 -0.41 -21.84 -7.07
CA PHE A 58 -0.55 -22.36 -8.43
C PHE A 58 0.50 -23.42 -8.81
N GLY A 59 1.41 -23.74 -7.88
CA GLY A 59 2.35 -24.85 -8.02
C GLY A 59 3.37 -24.69 -9.17
N LYS A 60 3.61 -23.45 -9.63
CA LYS A 60 4.50 -23.15 -10.74
C LYS A 60 5.47 -22.02 -10.37
N LYS A 61 6.73 -22.20 -10.74
CA LYS A 61 7.75 -21.16 -10.58
C LYS A 61 7.51 -20.02 -11.57
N TYR A 62 7.53 -18.78 -11.07
CA TYR A 62 7.44 -17.55 -11.85
C TYR A 62 8.80 -16.86 -11.86
N ASN A 63 9.28 -16.47 -13.04
CA ASN A 63 10.55 -15.77 -13.14
C ASN A 63 10.34 -14.28 -12.84
N MET A 64 11.18 -13.74 -11.97
CA MET A 64 11.29 -12.30 -11.77
C MET A 64 12.22 -11.72 -12.82
N GLN A 65 11.82 -10.63 -13.43
CA GLN A 65 12.63 -9.81 -14.33
C GLN A 65 13.01 -8.51 -13.63
N THR A 66 14.21 -8.02 -13.87
CA THR A 66 14.63 -6.70 -13.40
C THR A 66 14.85 -5.80 -14.62
N ARG A 67 14.20 -4.64 -14.61
CA ARG A 67 14.37 -3.60 -15.62
C ARG A 67 14.88 -2.32 -14.95
N ILE A 68 15.95 -1.75 -15.46
CA ILE A 68 16.42 -0.44 -14.99
C ILE A 68 15.69 0.66 -15.79
N LEU A 69 15.05 1.57 -15.07
CA LEU A 69 14.40 2.75 -15.67
C LEU A 69 15.44 3.79 -16.11
N PRO A 70 15.06 4.75 -16.99
CA PRO A 70 15.92 5.89 -17.33
C PRO A 70 16.36 6.71 -16.11
N SER A 71 15.61 6.69 -15.01
CA SER A 71 15.95 7.30 -13.72
C SER A 71 17.05 6.57 -12.94
N GLY A 72 17.52 5.41 -13.40
CA GLY A 72 18.45 4.52 -12.69
C GLY A 72 17.78 3.63 -11.64
N LEU A 73 16.48 3.78 -11.39
CA LEU A 73 15.76 2.94 -10.41
C LEU A 73 15.43 1.56 -11.00
N PRO A 74 15.62 0.47 -10.23
CA PRO A 74 15.19 -0.86 -10.64
C PRO A 74 13.65 -0.95 -10.61
N HIS A 75 13.09 -1.69 -11.56
CA HIS A 75 11.74 -2.22 -11.51
C HIS A 75 11.84 -3.74 -11.53
N TYR A 76 11.30 -4.36 -10.50
CA TYR A 76 11.16 -5.80 -10.39
C TYR A 76 9.78 -6.20 -10.91
N ILE A 77 9.72 -7.21 -11.76
CA ILE A 77 8.52 -7.57 -12.53
C ILE A 77 8.28 -9.07 -12.40
N VAL A 78 7.11 -9.46 -11.94
CA VAL A 78 6.62 -10.84 -12.05
C VAL A 78 5.40 -10.85 -12.96
N THR A 79 5.43 -11.74 -13.96
CA THR A 79 4.33 -11.94 -14.90
C THR A 79 3.80 -13.37 -14.81
N ALA A 80 2.52 -13.50 -14.56
CA ALA A 80 1.82 -14.79 -14.53
C ALA A 80 1.01 -14.98 -15.82
N HIS A 81 1.49 -15.87 -16.69
CA HIS A 81 0.92 -16.17 -18.01
C HIS A 81 -0.08 -17.34 -17.94
N ARG A 82 -1.16 -17.24 -17.14
CA ARG A 82 -2.15 -18.31 -17.01
C ARG A 82 -3.55 -17.74 -16.92
N ARG A 83 -4.48 -18.30 -17.70
CA ARG A 83 -5.86 -17.84 -17.72
C ARG A 83 -6.53 -17.94 -16.35
N GLU A 84 -6.29 -19.02 -15.62
CA GLU A 84 -6.88 -19.21 -14.29
C GLU A 84 -6.46 -18.11 -13.27
N ILE A 85 -5.21 -17.59 -13.37
CA ILE A 85 -4.72 -16.51 -12.54
C ILE A 85 -5.35 -15.20 -13.01
N PHE A 86 -5.37 -14.97 -14.32
CA PHE A 86 -6.02 -13.81 -14.91
C PHE A 86 -7.49 -13.72 -14.52
N ASP A 87 -8.23 -14.82 -14.66
CA ASP A 87 -9.65 -14.90 -14.30
C ASP A 87 -9.84 -14.67 -12.79
N PHE A 88 -8.97 -15.24 -11.94
CA PHE A 88 -9.01 -15.01 -10.49
C PHE A 88 -8.87 -13.52 -10.14
N PHE A 89 -7.86 -12.85 -10.65
CA PHE A 89 -7.63 -11.44 -10.34
C PHE A 89 -8.66 -10.53 -11.00
N SER A 90 -9.04 -10.77 -12.26
CA SER A 90 -10.00 -9.91 -12.97
C SER A 90 -11.40 -9.96 -12.35
N ILE A 91 -11.90 -11.14 -12.04
CA ILE A 91 -13.26 -11.36 -11.53
C ILE A 91 -13.34 -10.90 -10.07
N ASN A 92 -12.46 -11.42 -9.22
CA ASN A 92 -12.58 -11.20 -7.77
C ASN A 92 -12.23 -9.77 -7.33
N THR A 93 -11.43 -9.04 -8.10
CA THR A 93 -11.08 -7.65 -7.76
C THR A 93 -11.90 -6.62 -8.55
N TYR A 94 -12.89 -7.06 -9.30
CA TYR A 94 -13.68 -6.18 -10.16
C TYR A 94 -12.78 -5.26 -11.01
N MET A 95 -11.80 -5.85 -11.67
CA MET A 95 -10.80 -5.12 -12.45
C MET A 95 -10.07 -4.03 -11.63
N ARG A 96 -9.68 -4.36 -10.40
CA ARG A 96 -9.07 -3.46 -9.41
C ARG A 96 -10.00 -2.38 -8.85
N GLY A 97 -11.31 -2.55 -8.95
CA GLY A 97 -12.30 -1.56 -8.50
C GLY A 97 -12.72 -1.70 -7.04
N ARG A 98 -12.66 -2.90 -6.50
CA ARG A 98 -13.16 -3.27 -5.17
C ARG A 98 -12.27 -4.32 -4.52
N VAL A 99 -12.25 -4.31 -3.19
CA VAL A 99 -11.69 -5.42 -2.43
C VAL A 99 -12.66 -6.60 -2.49
N PRO A 100 -12.19 -7.85 -2.73
CA PRO A 100 -13.04 -9.04 -2.71
C PRO A 100 -13.78 -9.18 -1.37
N GLU A 101 -15.08 -9.51 -1.42
CA GLU A 101 -15.95 -9.61 -0.24
C GLU A 101 -15.40 -10.53 0.86
N TYR A 102 -14.71 -11.59 0.45
CA TYR A 102 -14.04 -12.52 1.37
C TYR A 102 -13.22 -11.82 2.46
N TYR A 103 -12.49 -10.74 2.11
CA TYR A 103 -11.56 -10.10 3.05
C TYR A 103 -12.25 -9.29 4.16
N PHE A 104 -13.53 -8.93 4.01
CA PHE A 104 -14.26 -8.24 5.08
C PHE A 104 -14.51 -9.13 6.29
N THR A 105 -14.64 -10.46 6.10
CA THR A 105 -14.88 -11.45 7.14
C THR A 105 -13.66 -12.33 7.43
N ALA A 106 -12.57 -12.16 6.71
CA ALA A 106 -11.34 -12.94 6.87
C ALA A 106 -10.67 -12.73 8.23
N SER A 107 -9.75 -13.62 8.58
CA SER A 107 -8.95 -13.50 9.81
C SER A 107 -8.17 -12.19 9.85
N LYS A 108 -7.83 -11.72 11.06
CA LYS A 108 -6.98 -10.54 11.23
C LYS A 108 -5.66 -10.68 10.45
N GLN A 109 -5.02 -11.85 10.50
CA GLN A 109 -3.77 -12.11 9.80
C GLN A 109 -3.90 -11.97 8.28
N THR A 110 -4.99 -12.49 7.71
CA THR A 110 -5.29 -12.36 6.28
C THR A 110 -5.50 -10.89 5.88
N LYS A 111 -6.24 -10.14 6.71
CA LYS A 111 -6.46 -8.70 6.51
C LYS A 111 -5.15 -7.90 6.58
N LEU A 112 -4.27 -8.22 7.52
CA LEU A 112 -2.96 -7.58 7.64
C LEU A 112 -2.12 -7.77 6.38
N ARG A 113 -2.11 -8.97 5.81
CA ARG A 113 -1.41 -9.25 4.55
C ARG A 113 -1.99 -8.47 3.37
N LEU A 114 -3.32 -8.42 3.25
CA LEU A 114 -3.99 -7.61 2.22
C LEU A 114 -3.63 -6.13 2.35
N ILE A 115 -3.74 -5.58 3.56
CA ILE A 115 -3.40 -4.18 3.85
C ILE A 115 -1.95 -3.90 3.50
N SER A 116 -1.01 -4.78 3.88
CA SER A 116 0.41 -4.63 3.56
C SER A 116 0.64 -4.54 2.04
N GLY A 117 0.05 -5.44 1.24
CA GLY A 117 0.17 -5.39 -0.21
C GLY A 117 -0.38 -4.09 -0.83
N MET A 118 -1.53 -3.60 -0.35
CA MET A 118 -2.09 -2.31 -0.79
C MET A 118 -1.20 -1.13 -0.38
N MET A 119 -0.67 -1.14 0.85
CA MET A 119 0.18 -0.07 1.36
C MET A 119 1.57 -0.06 0.72
N ASP A 120 2.10 -1.20 0.31
CA ASP A 120 3.38 -1.27 -0.41
C ASP A 120 3.31 -0.69 -1.83
N THR A 121 2.14 -0.66 -2.43
CA THR A 121 1.89 -0.06 -3.75
C THR A 121 1.48 1.41 -3.62
N ASP A 122 0.22 1.68 -3.40
CA ASP A 122 -0.40 3.01 -3.38
C ASP A 122 -0.31 3.71 -2.00
N GLY A 123 0.22 3.02 -0.97
CA GLY A 123 0.45 3.60 0.34
C GLY A 123 1.72 4.46 0.39
N HIS A 124 1.69 5.44 1.26
CA HIS A 124 2.84 6.32 1.52
C HIS A 124 3.04 6.57 3.01
N CYS A 125 4.31 6.69 3.39
CA CYS A 125 4.74 7.26 4.66
C CYS A 125 5.82 8.27 4.35
N ALA A 126 5.61 9.54 4.72
CA ALA A 126 6.53 10.62 4.39
C ALA A 126 6.66 11.62 5.53
N GLU A 127 7.89 12.08 5.73
CA GLU A 127 8.22 13.27 6.52
C GLU A 127 8.27 14.47 5.58
N PHE A 128 7.69 15.58 5.97
CA PHE A 128 7.82 16.85 5.26
C PHE A 128 7.99 17.99 6.24
N VAL A 129 8.67 19.04 5.78
CA VAL A 129 8.87 20.25 6.56
C VAL A 129 7.77 21.24 6.19
N ASP A 130 6.97 21.61 7.17
CA ASP A 130 5.99 22.69 7.01
C ASP A 130 6.71 24.03 7.12
N ARG A 131 6.76 24.77 6.01
CA ARG A 131 7.44 26.07 5.90
C ARG A 131 6.46 27.25 5.90
N HIS A 132 5.28 27.10 6.48
CA HIS A 132 4.33 28.19 6.56
C HIS A 132 4.86 29.40 7.36
N ASP A 133 5.72 29.15 8.35
CA ASP A 133 6.48 30.20 9.05
C ASP A 133 7.98 29.95 8.84
N PRO A 134 8.71 30.81 8.12
CA PRO A 134 10.14 30.63 7.89
C PRO A 134 11.00 30.65 9.16
N ARG A 135 10.44 31.07 10.30
CA ARG A 135 11.12 31.08 11.62
C ARG A 135 11.09 29.72 12.31
N TYR A 136 10.20 28.82 11.89
CA TYR A 136 10.00 27.52 12.52
C TYR A 136 9.90 26.42 11.48
N GLU A 137 10.86 25.50 11.48
CA GLU A 137 10.77 24.26 10.71
C GLU A 137 9.99 23.22 11.52
N VAL A 138 8.71 23.07 11.23
CA VAL A 138 7.90 22.03 11.86
C VAL A 138 7.94 20.78 10.98
N LYS A 139 8.54 19.71 11.48
CA LYS A 139 8.50 18.41 10.83
C LYS A 139 7.12 17.80 11.02
N ARG A 140 6.48 17.51 9.91
CA ARG A 140 5.18 16.80 9.88
C ARG A 140 5.34 15.45 9.20
N TRP A 141 4.56 14.51 9.65
CA TRP A 141 4.50 13.18 9.10
C TRP A 141 3.12 12.90 8.53
N THR A 142 3.08 12.11 7.47
CA THR A 142 1.83 11.61 6.89
C THR A 142 1.94 10.12 6.64
N LEU A 143 0.89 9.40 6.98
CA LEU A 143 0.63 8.03 6.59
C LEU A 143 -0.68 8.02 5.81
N GLY A 144 -0.70 7.43 4.63
CA GLY A 144 -1.91 7.43 3.83
C GLY A 144 -1.89 6.36 2.74
N PHE A 145 -3.07 6.11 2.21
CA PHE A 145 -3.29 5.32 1.00
C PHE A 145 -4.09 6.17 0.01
N SER A 146 -3.70 6.19 -1.24
CA SER A 146 -4.24 7.09 -2.25
C SER A 146 -4.58 6.32 -3.53
N ASN A 147 -5.84 6.37 -3.98
CA ASN A 147 -6.25 5.76 -5.23
C ASN A 147 -7.31 6.61 -5.95
N THR A 148 -7.45 6.48 -7.26
CA THR A 148 -8.47 7.19 -8.07
C THR A 148 -9.87 6.60 -7.91
N LYS A 149 -10.01 5.39 -7.38
CA LYS A 149 -11.27 4.69 -7.16
C LYS A 149 -11.69 4.84 -5.70
N ILE A 150 -12.71 5.63 -5.45
CA ILE A 150 -13.19 5.93 -4.09
C ILE A 150 -13.65 4.68 -3.37
N GLU A 151 -14.30 3.76 -4.08
CA GLU A 151 -14.82 2.51 -3.51
C GLU A 151 -13.69 1.65 -2.94
N LEU A 152 -12.56 1.57 -3.64
CA LEU A 152 -11.38 0.84 -3.17
C LEU A 152 -10.81 1.46 -1.89
N VAL A 153 -10.78 2.80 -1.80
CA VAL A 153 -10.31 3.52 -0.61
C VAL A 153 -11.27 3.30 0.57
N GLN A 154 -12.58 3.28 0.32
CA GLN A 154 -13.61 2.99 1.31
C GLN A 154 -13.50 1.55 1.83
N ASP A 155 -13.35 0.57 0.93
CA ASP A 155 -13.19 -0.84 1.26
C ASP A 155 -11.96 -1.04 2.17
N LEU A 156 -10.82 -0.45 1.81
CA LEU A 156 -9.62 -0.50 2.63
C LEU A 156 -9.84 0.11 4.03
N GLY A 157 -10.51 1.26 4.09
CA GLY A 157 -10.86 1.91 5.35
C GLY A 157 -11.70 1.02 6.27
N GLN A 158 -12.72 0.35 5.72
CA GLN A 158 -13.56 -0.58 6.47
C GLN A 158 -12.77 -1.79 6.98
N ILE A 159 -11.90 -2.36 6.16
CA ILE A 159 -11.04 -3.49 6.56
C ILE A 159 -10.08 -3.05 7.67
N MET A 160 -9.44 -1.88 7.56
CA MET A 160 -8.58 -1.32 8.61
C MET A 160 -9.34 -1.12 9.91
N GLN A 161 -10.54 -0.54 9.87
CA GLN A 161 -11.38 -0.34 11.05
C GLN A 161 -11.77 -1.67 11.71
N SER A 162 -12.06 -2.70 10.92
CA SER A 162 -12.44 -4.02 11.44
C SER A 162 -11.35 -4.74 12.25
N ILE A 163 -10.09 -4.27 12.14
CA ILE A 163 -8.95 -4.79 12.92
C ILE A 163 -8.42 -3.80 13.97
N GLY A 164 -9.16 -2.70 14.20
CA GLY A 164 -8.86 -1.73 15.25
C GLY A 164 -8.06 -0.50 14.81
N VAL A 165 -7.78 -0.34 13.51
CA VAL A 165 -7.11 0.86 13.00
C VAL A 165 -8.11 2.02 12.93
N LYS A 166 -7.78 3.13 13.57
CA LYS A 166 -8.54 4.39 13.44
C LYS A 166 -8.18 5.04 12.11
N VAL A 167 -9.19 5.37 11.31
CA VAL A 167 -9.01 6.03 10.02
C VAL A 167 -9.74 7.37 10.00
N GLY A 168 -9.12 8.38 9.39
CA GLY A 168 -9.73 9.69 9.18
C GLY A 168 -10.76 9.69 8.04
N GLN A 169 -11.33 10.86 7.80
CA GLN A 169 -12.21 11.07 6.65
C GLN A 169 -11.41 10.93 5.35
N ILE A 170 -12.08 10.44 4.30
CA ILE A 170 -11.50 10.39 2.96
C ILE A 170 -11.44 11.82 2.43
N THR A 171 -10.24 12.24 2.03
CA THR A 171 -9.98 13.53 1.40
C THR A 171 -9.75 13.36 -0.10
N GLN A 172 -9.92 14.43 -0.86
CA GLN A 172 -9.64 14.44 -2.29
C GLN A 172 -8.39 15.24 -2.58
N GLY A 173 -7.38 14.56 -3.15
CA GLY A 173 -6.20 15.21 -3.71
C GLY A 173 -6.44 15.58 -5.17
N LYS A 174 -6.05 16.81 -5.56
CA LYS A 174 -6.05 17.25 -6.96
C LYS A 174 -4.64 17.69 -7.34
N LYS A 175 -4.13 17.14 -8.42
CA LYS A 175 -2.88 17.59 -9.05
C LYS A 175 -3.20 17.96 -10.50
N ALA A 176 -2.75 19.15 -10.93
CA ALA A 176 -3.01 19.63 -12.28
C ALA A 176 -2.56 18.60 -13.34
N GLY A 177 -3.43 18.30 -14.31
CA GLY A 177 -3.18 17.30 -15.36
C GLY A 177 -3.39 15.84 -14.96
N TYR A 178 -3.76 15.54 -13.71
CA TYR A 178 -4.03 14.18 -13.22
C TYR A 178 -5.50 14.00 -12.79
N ARG A 179 -5.98 12.76 -12.83
CA ARG A 179 -7.28 12.42 -12.25
C ARG A 179 -7.24 12.67 -10.73
N PRO A 180 -8.34 13.18 -10.14
CA PRO A 180 -8.43 13.30 -8.69
C PRO A 180 -8.17 11.96 -8.01
N SER A 181 -7.43 11.97 -6.93
CA SER A 181 -7.24 10.80 -6.07
C SER A 181 -8.01 10.97 -4.77
N HIS A 182 -8.49 9.87 -4.22
CA HIS A 182 -9.09 9.80 -2.90
C HIS A 182 -8.04 9.27 -1.93
N ILE A 183 -7.91 9.90 -0.77
CA ILE A 183 -6.85 9.61 0.20
C ILE A 183 -7.48 9.30 1.55
N ILE A 184 -7.09 8.18 2.14
CA ILE A 184 -7.42 7.83 3.52
C ILE A 184 -6.15 7.90 4.38
N HIS A 185 -6.28 8.46 5.57
CA HIS A 185 -5.19 8.63 6.52
C HIS A 185 -5.45 7.75 7.76
N PRO A 186 -4.83 6.57 7.86
CA PRO A 186 -4.87 5.79 9.09
C PRO A 186 -4.06 6.50 10.18
N ASN A 187 -4.55 6.42 11.42
CA ASN A 187 -3.80 6.88 12.56
C ASN A 187 -2.56 5.98 12.78
N PRO A 188 -1.34 6.52 12.80
CA PRO A 188 -0.11 5.74 12.79
C PRO A 188 0.04 4.84 14.03
N ARG A 189 -0.40 5.31 15.20
CA ARG A 189 -0.35 4.53 16.43
C ARG A 189 -1.26 3.30 16.34
N SER A 190 -2.53 3.50 15.99
CA SER A 190 -3.47 2.38 15.87
C SER A 190 -3.12 1.44 14.72
N PHE A 191 -2.50 1.94 13.65
CA PHE A 191 -1.97 1.14 12.55
C PHE A 191 -0.84 0.23 13.04
N HIS A 192 0.09 0.75 13.82
CA HIS A 192 1.16 -0.02 14.46
C HIS A 192 0.63 -1.03 15.49
N GLU A 193 -0.25 -0.60 16.41
CA GLU A 193 -0.86 -1.44 17.46
C GLU A 193 -1.71 -2.58 16.88
N ALA A 194 -2.34 -2.36 15.73
CA ALA A 194 -3.05 -3.40 15.00
C ALA A 194 -2.12 -4.45 14.38
N GLY A 195 -0.81 -4.16 14.27
CA GLY A 195 0.19 -5.00 13.64
C GLY A 195 0.29 -4.80 12.13
N CYS A 196 -0.19 -3.68 11.60
CA CYS A 196 -0.01 -3.32 10.20
C CYS A 196 1.45 -2.94 9.92
N TYR A 197 1.92 -3.27 8.73
CA TYR A 197 3.32 -3.08 8.33
C TYR A 197 3.43 -2.86 6.82
N PHE A 198 4.62 -2.43 6.40
CA PHE A 198 5.07 -2.44 5.01
C PHE A 198 6.09 -3.57 4.83
N LEU A 199 5.97 -4.33 3.77
CA LEU A 199 6.99 -5.32 3.42
C LEU A 199 8.19 -4.65 2.73
N ALA A 200 7.95 -3.58 1.97
CA ALA A 200 8.99 -2.73 1.41
C ALA A 200 9.83 -2.08 2.52
N SER A 201 11.05 -2.57 2.73
CA SER A 201 11.95 -2.15 3.81
C SER A 201 12.14 -0.63 3.88
N ARG A 202 12.20 0.04 2.73
CA ARG A 202 12.32 1.51 2.62
C ARG A 202 11.09 2.23 3.20
N LYS A 203 9.88 1.70 2.99
CA LYS A 203 8.63 2.26 3.53
C LYS A 203 8.51 1.92 5.02
N GLN A 204 8.85 0.69 5.42
CA GLN A 204 8.82 0.25 6.80
C GLN A 204 9.74 1.11 7.68
N ALA A 205 10.98 1.34 7.27
CA ALA A 205 11.93 2.17 8.01
C ALA A 205 11.45 3.64 8.19
N LYS A 206 10.66 4.17 7.25
CA LYS A 206 10.03 5.48 7.42
C LYS A 206 8.86 5.42 8.40
N PHE A 207 8.08 4.36 8.34
CA PHE A 207 6.96 4.16 9.23
C PHE A 207 7.42 3.98 10.69
N ASP A 208 8.47 3.20 10.93
CA ASP A 208 9.04 3.02 12.26
C ASP A 208 9.48 4.36 12.87
N ARG A 209 10.19 5.19 12.11
CA ARG A 209 10.56 6.55 12.56
C ARG A 209 9.34 7.44 12.87
N TYR A 210 8.27 7.29 12.09
CA TYR A 210 7.02 8.02 12.35
C TYR A 210 6.36 7.57 13.66
N VAL A 211 6.31 6.24 13.89
CA VAL A 211 5.78 5.68 15.14
C VAL A 211 6.58 6.16 16.34
N ASP A 212 7.91 6.09 16.27
CA ASP A 212 8.80 6.57 17.33
C ASP A 212 8.57 8.07 17.64
N HIS A 213 8.42 8.88 16.59
CA HIS A 213 8.10 10.31 16.76
C HIS A 213 6.76 10.52 17.47
N VAL A 214 5.71 9.78 17.09
CA VAL A 214 4.36 9.89 17.69
C VAL A 214 4.35 9.39 19.12
N LEU A 215 5.02 8.28 19.42
CA LEU A 215 5.11 7.72 20.77
C LEU A 215 5.99 8.60 21.67
N GLY A 216 7.14 9.06 21.16
CA GLY A 216 8.05 9.96 21.90
C GLY A 216 7.40 11.31 22.26
N SER A 217 6.58 11.88 21.36
CA SER A 217 5.88 13.13 21.63
C SER A 217 4.75 12.99 22.68
N GLN A 218 4.24 11.79 22.92
CA GLN A 218 3.24 11.55 23.98
C GLN A 218 3.85 11.37 25.36
N THR A 219 5.02 10.72 25.46
CA THR A 219 5.74 10.64 26.75
C THR A 219 6.08 12.02 27.32
N LEU A 220 6.28 13.03 26.46
CA LEU A 220 6.46 14.42 26.89
C LEU A 220 5.16 15.10 27.33
N ARG A 221 3.99 14.67 26.84
CA ARG A 221 2.68 15.21 27.25
C ARG A 221 2.12 14.55 28.50
N ASP A 222 2.47 13.29 28.71
CA ASP A 222 2.03 12.48 29.85
C ASP A 222 3.02 12.57 31.03
N ALA A 223 4.13 13.30 30.89
CA ALA A 223 5.02 13.62 32.01
C ALA A 223 4.24 14.46 33.04
N PRO A 224 4.22 14.06 34.32
CA PRO A 224 3.50 14.83 35.33
C PRO A 224 4.02 16.25 35.36
N VAL A 225 3.11 17.21 35.18
CA VAL A 225 3.41 18.64 35.31
C VAL A 225 3.79 18.86 36.75
N THR A 226 5.08 18.85 37.04
CA THR A 226 5.58 19.26 38.33
C THR A 226 5.41 20.81 38.44
N THR A 227 4.33 21.15 39.14
CA THR A 227 4.06 22.48 39.70
C THR A 227 4.02 23.66 38.73
N GLY A 228 2.80 24.09 38.38
CA GLY A 228 2.36 25.48 38.37
C GLY A 228 2.80 26.42 37.25
N GLU A 229 3.59 26.04 36.31
CA GLU A 229 3.86 26.86 35.12
C GLU A 229 3.41 26.12 33.85
N ASP A 230 2.41 26.70 33.23
CA ASP A 230 1.77 26.20 32.03
C ASP A 230 2.80 26.03 30.88
N ILE A 231 3.09 24.79 30.50
CA ILE A 231 3.95 24.50 29.35
C ILE A 231 3.38 25.14 28.08
N VAL A 232 2.09 25.47 28.04
CA VAL A 232 1.46 26.24 26.96
C VAL A 232 2.07 27.63 26.82
N GLY A 233 2.56 28.22 27.91
CA GLY A 233 3.24 29.53 27.89
C GLY A 233 4.64 29.51 27.27
N ALA A 234 5.32 28.37 27.27
CA ALA A 234 6.66 28.24 26.69
C ALA A 234 6.63 28.11 25.16
N TYR A 235 5.55 27.57 24.58
CA TYR A 235 5.38 27.49 23.14
C TYR A 235 4.89 28.76 22.45
N VAL A 236 4.45 29.75 23.24
CA VAL A 236 3.97 31.05 22.72
C VAL A 236 5.06 32.14 22.84
N LYS A 237 6.16 31.88 23.54
CA LYS A 237 7.23 32.88 23.81
C LYS A 237 8.64 32.47 23.34
N ALA A 238 8.79 31.35 22.57
CA ALA A 238 10.07 30.97 22.00
C ALA A 238 10.04 31.05 20.48
#